data_a8fabb7f2a41b4e066e036832217c18f
#
_entry.id   a8fabb7f2a41b4e066e036832217c18f
#
_cell.length_a   1.000
_cell.length_b   1.000
_cell.length_c   1.000
_cell.angle_alpha   90.00
_cell.angle_beta   90.00
_cell.angle_gamma   90.00
#
_symmetry.space_group_name_H-M   'P 1'
#
loop_
_entity.id
_entity.type
_entity.pdbx_description
1 polymer ?
#
loop_
_entity_poly.entity_id
_entity_poly.type
_entity_poly.pdbx_seq_one_letter_code
_entity_poly.pdbx_strand_id
1 'polypeptide(L)'
;MDIGVVIKKYRKEAGMTQEEMANRLGVTTPAVNKWENSNSKPDIELLAPIARLLDISLDTLLSFHEKLSDTEIEEIIRKMDRMFSEEGYEKTYEWALRLIKEYPNCNMLIWQAAVMLDARRITDKCTNQEKYDKQINAWYELALHDENEEIQHHAADSLFGFYLRKKNYTKAEKYLDYFSEHDPMKSYYQGRLLQEQGKIKEAYEKYENVIFSGFSTLNFVLSTMAGLALRENDI
;
A
#
# COMPACT_ATOMS: atom_id res chain seq x y z
N MET A 1 -12.46 -6.95 -10.50
CA MET A 1 -13.10 -8.04 -11.32
C MET A 1 -13.73 -7.39 -12.55
N ASP A 2 -13.84 -8.07 -13.71
CA ASP A 2 -14.45 -7.49 -14.92
C ASP A 2 -15.98 -7.56 -14.83
N ILE A 3 -16.67 -6.46 -15.15
CA ILE A 3 -18.14 -6.35 -15.13
C ILE A 3 -18.83 -7.47 -15.95
N GLY A 4 -18.22 -7.92 -17.06
CA GLY A 4 -18.75 -9.01 -17.88
C GLY A 4 -18.78 -10.35 -17.14
N VAL A 5 -17.77 -10.61 -16.32
CA VAL A 5 -17.72 -11.82 -15.47
C VAL A 5 -18.84 -11.78 -14.42
N VAL A 6 -19.09 -10.62 -13.82
CA VAL A 6 -20.16 -10.42 -12.84
C VAL A 6 -21.52 -10.63 -13.49
N ILE A 7 -21.78 -9.99 -14.63
CA ILE A 7 -23.03 -10.15 -15.39
C ILE A 7 -23.29 -11.63 -15.69
N LYS A 8 -22.28 -12.33 -16.22
CA LYS A 8 -22.39 -13.76 -16.56
C LYS A 8 -22.71 -14.65 -15.36
N LYS A 9 -22.06 -14.36 -14.21
CA LYS A 9 -22.25 -15.08 -12.96
C LYS A 9 -23.70 -14.92 -12.50
N TYR A 10 -24.14 -13.70 -12.25
CA TYR A 10 -25.45 -13.43 -11.66
C TYR A 10 -26.61 -13.75 -12.61
N ARG A 11 -26.44 -13.57 -13.94
CA ARG A 11 -27.42 -14.03 -14.92
C ARG A 11 -27.67 -15.55 -14.83
N LYS A 12 -26.58 -16.35 -14.69
CA LYS A 12 -26.67 -17.79 -14.52
C LYS A 12 -27.32 -18.19 -13.20
N GLU A 13 -26.98 -17.51 -12.12
CA GLU A 13 -27.57 -17.70 -10.80
C GLU A 13 -29.07 -17.39 -10.81
N ALA A 14 -29.49 -16.39 -11.59
CA ALA A 14 -30.89 -16.06 -11.81
C ALA A 14 -31.59 -16.98 -12.82
N GLY A 15 -30.90 -18.02 -13.34
CA GLY A 15 -31.47 -19.00 -14.29
C GLY A 15 -31.82 -18.44 -15.66
N MET A 16 -31.34 -17.23 -16.02
CA MET A 16 -31.67 -16.57 -17.28
C MET A 16 -30.72 -16.96 -18.41
N THR A 17 -31.26 -17.07 -19.63
CA THR A 17 -30.47 -17.13 -20.87
C THR A 17 -29.98 -15.72 -21.26
N GLN A 18 -28.96 -15.62 -22.15
CA GLN A 18 -28.52 -14.35 -22.70
C GLN A 18 -29.65 -13.66 -23.50
N GLU A 19 -30.49 -14.40 -24.16
CA GLU A 19 -31.65 -13.91 -24.94
C GLU A 19 -32.70 -13.33 -24.00
N GLU A 20 -33.07 -13.99 -22.93
CA GLU A 20 -34.02 -13.48 -21.94
C GLU A 20 -33.50 -12.19 -21.28
N MET A 21 -32.22 -12.14 -20.92
CA MET A 21 -31.61 -10.95 -20.39
C MET A 21 -31.65 -9.80 -21.41
N ALA A 22 -31.30 -10.07 -22.67
CA ALA A 22 -31.32 -9.10 -23.74
C ALA A 22 -32.72 -8.51 -23.96
N ASN A 23 -33.75 -9.37 -24.02
CA ASN A 23 -35.12 -8.98 -24.18
C ASN A 23 -35.62 -8.10 -23.03
N ARG A 24 -35.26 -8.43 -21.76
CA ARG A 24 -35.68 -7.64 -20.60
C ARG A 24 -34.98 -6.27 -20.52
N LEU A 25 -33.77 -6.15 -21.06
CA LEU A 25 -33.00 -4.91 -21.08
C LEU A 25 -33.23 -4.06 -22.36
N GLY A 26 -33.98 -4.58 -23.34
CA GLY A 26 -34.20 -3.91 -24.62
C GLY A 26 -32.96 -3.82 -25.51
N VAL A 27 -32.04 -4.79 -25.36
CA VAL A 27 -30.79 -4.87 -26.14
C VAL A 27 -30.76 -6.14 -26.99
N THR A 28 -29.71 -6.31 -27.79
CA THR A 28 -29.55 -7.51 -28.62
C THR A 28 -28.78 -8.62 -27.85
N THR A 29 -29.11 -9.89 -28.10
CA THR A 29 -28.37 -11.05 -27.54
C THR A 29 -26.86 -10.97 -27.81
N PRO A 30 -26.38 -10.58 -29.02
CA PRO A 30 -24.96 -10.35 -29.26
C PRO A 30 -24.32 -9.28 -28.36
N ALA A 31 -25.08 -8.25 -27.92
CA ALA A 31 -24.55 -7.26 -27.00
C ALA A 31 -24.25 -7.88 -25.62
N VAL A 32 -25.19 -8.64 -25.07
CA VAL A 32 -25.00 -9.38 -23.81
C VAL A 32 -23.82 -10.35 -23.92
N ASN A 33 -23.71 -11.07 -25.04
CA ASN A 33 -22.59 -11.98 -25.27
C ASN A 33 -21.22 -11.23 -25.29
N LYS A 34 -21.16 -10.07 -25.95
CA LYS A 34 -19.95 -9.23 -25.98
C LYS A 34 -19.57 -8.75 -24.58
N TRP A 35 -20.54 -8.36 -23.76
CA TRP A 35 -20.28 -7.94 -22.38
C TRP A 35 -19.71 -9.09 -21.54
N GLU A 36 -20.35 -10.27 -21.58
CA GLU A 36 -19.93 -11.44 -20.81
C GLU A 36 -18.56 -12.02 -21.20
N ASN A 37 -18.10 -11.71 -22.42
CA ASN A 37 -16.77 -12.10 -22.90
C ASN A 37 -15.77 -10.93 -22.90
N SER A 38 -16.11 -9.82 -22.23
CA SER A 38 -15.26 -8.62 -22.08
C SER A 38 -14.82 -7.97 -23.39
N ASN A 39 -15.54 -8.26 -24.50
CA ASN A 39 -15.31 -7.66 -25.82
C ASN A 39 -15.87 -6.24 -25.96
N SER A 40 -16.84 -5.88 -25.10
CA SER A 40 -17.37 -4.53 -24.93
C SER A 40 -17.93 -4.39 -23.52
N LYS A 41 -18.20 -3.14 -23.09
CA LYS A 41 -18.88 -2.86 -21.81
C LYS A 41 -20.31 -2.38 -22.09
N PRO A 42 -21.24 -2.61 -21.13
CA PRO A 42 -22.57 -1.97 -21.19
C PRO A 42 -22.45 -0.45 -21.18
N ASP A 43 -23.41 0.22 -21.81
CA ASP A 43 -23.55 1.67 -21.66
C ASP A 43 -23.88 2.03 -20.21
N ILE A 44 -23.43 3.20 -19.76
CA ILE A 44 -23.66 3.68 -18.39
C ILE A 44 -25.13 3.71 -18.00
N GLU A 45 -26.02 4.01 -18.95
CA GLU A 45 -27.46 4.03 -18.74
C GLU A 45 -28.06 2.63 -18.47
N LEU A 46 -27.37 1.58 -18.89
CA LEU A 46 -27.80 0.20 -18.68
C LEU A 46 -27.34 -0.39 -17.34
N LEU A 47 -26.38 0.24 -16.66
CA LEU A 47 -25.82 -0.31 -15.42
C LEU A 47 -26.89 -0.50 -14.34
N ALA A 48 -27.73 0.51 -14.11
CA ALA A 48 -28.80 0.43 -13.12
C ALA A 48 -29.91 -0.58 -13.53
N PRO A 49 -30.40 -0.64 -14.79
CA PRO A 49 -31.27 -1.71 -15.25
C PRO A 49 -30.68 -3.12 -15.07
N ILE A 50 -29.40 -3.33 -15.40
CA ILE A 50 -28.72 -4.61 -15.24
C ILE A 50 -28.67 -5.01 -13.75
N ALA A 51 -28.27 -4.10 -12.87
CA ALA A 51 -28.19 -4.35 -11.44
C ALA A 51 -29.56 -4.75 -10.86
N ARG A 52 -30.64 -4.03 -11.22
CA ARG A 52 -32.01 -4.36 -10.80
C ARG A 52 -32.47 -5.70 -11.36
N LEU A 53 -32.17 -6.00 -12.63
CA LEU A 53 -32.58 -7.26 -13.28
C LEU A 53 -31.92 -8.47 -12.62
N LEU A 54 -30.66 -8.30 -12.18
CA LEU A 54 -29.87 -9.35 -11.53
C LEU A 54 -30.05 -9.39 -10.00
N ASP A 55 -30.85 -8.48 -9.43
CA ASP A 55 -31.07 -8.30 -7.98
C ASP A 55 -29.77 -8.14 -7.19
N ILE A 56 -28.88 -7.26 -7.70
CA ILE A 56 -27.60 -6.92 -7.08
C ILE A 56 -27.43 -5.39 -6.97
N SER A 57 -26.54 -4.94 -6.11
CA SER A 57 -26.14 -3.53 -6.04
C SER A 57 -25.28 -3.14 -7.24
N LEU A 58 -25.20 -1.83 -7.52
CA LEU A 58 -24.25 -1.29 -8.51
C LEU A 58 -22.80 -1.58 -8.11
N ASP A 59 -22.50 -1.52 -6.82
CA ASP A 59 -21.17 -1.84 -6.31
C ASP A 59 -20.78 -3.28 -6.61
N THR A 60 -21.72 -4.22 -6.39
CA THR A 60 -21.53 -5.62 -6.77
C THR A 60 -21.33 -5.77 -8.29
N LEU A 61 -22.16 -5.09 -9.09
CA LEU A 61 -22.08 -5.15 -10.56
C LEU A 61 -20.75 -4.63 -11.09
N LEU A 62 -20.27 -3.54 -10.51
CA LEU A 62 -18.99 -2.90 -10.88
C LEU A 62 -17.78 -3.52 -10.18
N SER A 63 -18.00 -4.47 -9.26
CA SER A 63 -16.98 -5.00 -8.36
C SER A 63 -16.27 -3.88 -7.58
N PHE A 64 -17.05 -2.86 -7.22
CA PHE A 64 -16.53 -1.73 -6.46
C PHE A 64 -16.41 -2.12 -4.99
N HIS A 65 -15.22 -1.97 -4.47
CA HIS A 65 -14.93 -2.01 -3.04
C HIS A 65 -14.44 -0.63 -2.64
N GLU A 66 -15.07 -0.04 -1.63
CA GLU A 66 -14.71 1.31 -1.17
C GLU A 66 -13.27 1.36 -0.67
N LYS A 67 -12.82 0.28 -0.05
CA LYS A 67 -11.45 0.13 0.45
C LYS A 67 -10.94 -1.28 0.16
N LEU A 68 -9.66 -1.37 -0.18
CA LEU A 68 -8.97 -2.65 -0.21
C LEU A 68 -8.76 -3.17 1.22
N SER A 69 -8.99 -4.45 1.43
CA SER A 69 -8.60 -5.14 2.66
C SER A 69 -7.07 -5.33 2.72
N ASP A 70 -6.54 -5.52 3.92
CA ASP A 70 -5.10 -5.79 4.11
C ASP A 70 -4.64 -7.02 3.29
N THR A 71 -5.47 -8.06 3.22
CA THR A 71 -5.17 -9.26 2.41
C THR A 71 -5.07 -8.95 0.92
N GLU A 72 -5.96 -8.10 0.40
CA GLU A 72 -5.91 -7.69 -1.01
C GLU A 72 -4.68 -6.84 -1.29
N ILE A 73 -4.31 -5.94 -0.38
CA ILE A 73 -3.06 -5.16 -0.48
C ILE A 73 -1.85 -6.09 -0.51
N GLU A 74 -1.78 -7.06 0.41
CA GLU A 74 -0.69 -8.04 0.42
C GLU A 74 -0.60 -8.86 -0.88
N GLU A 75 -1.72 -9.30 -1.45
CA GLU A 75 -1.74 -10.03 -2.73
C GLU A 75 -1.23 -9.16 -3.88
N ILE A 76 -1.62 -7.90 -3.91
CA ILE A 76 -1.14 -6.90 -4.87
C ILE A 76 0.38 -6.71 -4.74
N ILE A 77 0.89 -6.56 -3.53
CA ILE A 77 2.31 -6.38 -3.27
C ILE A 77 3.12 -7.64 -3.63
N ARG A 78 2.61 -8.84 -3.30
CA ARG A 78 3.23 -10.11 -3.75
C ARG A 78 3.26 -10.23 -5.27
N LYS A 79 2.22 -9.77 -5.97
CA LYS A 79 2.20 -9.73 -7.44
C LYS A 79 3.28 -8.78 -7.95
N MET A 80 3.39 -7.60 -7.36
CA MET A 80 4.41 -6.61 -7.72
C MET A 80 5.83 -7.17 -7.55
N ASP A 81 6.09 -7.91 -6.48
CA ASP A 81 7.38 -8.55 -6.23
C ASP A 81 7.73 -9.59 -7.33
N ARG A 82 6.77 -10.42 -7.74
CA ARG A 82 6.95 -11.34 -8.85
C ARG A 82 7.25 -10.62 -10.16
N MET A 83 6.54 -9.53 -10.44
CA MET A 83 6.73 -8.76 -11.67
C MET A 83 8.13 -8.16 -11.79
N PHE A 84 8.77 -7.76 -10.68
CA PHE A 84 10.17 -7.33 -10.73
C PHE A 84 11.10 -8.41 -11.27
N SER A 85 10.86 -9.67 -10.90
CA SER A 85 11.67 -10.81 -11.31
C SER A 85 11.36 -11.29 -12.74
N GLU A 86 10.09 -11.23 -13.15
CA GLU A 86 9.60 -11.79 -14.41
C GLU A 86 9.64 -10.76 -15.57
N GLU A 87 9.28 -9.51 -15.28
CA GLU A 87 9.07 -8.46 -16.28
C GLU A 87 10.06 -7.29 -16.17
N GLY A 88 10.74 -7.19 -15.03
CA GLY A 88 11.73 -6.16 -14.75
C GLY A 88 11.11 -4.85 -14.22
N TYR A 89 12.00 -3.94 -13.82
CA TYR A 89 11.65 -2.73 -13.08
C TYR A 89 10.69 -1.79 -13.85
N GLU A 90 10.98 -1.47 -15.11
CA GLU A 90 10.21 -0.49 -15.90
C GLU A 90 8.75 -0.90 -16.05
N LYS A 91 8.50 -2.16 -16.42
CA LYS A 91 7.12 -2.66 -16.59
C LYS A 91 6.37 -2.70 -15.28
N THR A 92 7.04 -3.07 -14.20
CA THR A 92 6.47 -3.06 -12.85
C THR A 92 6.12 -1.65 -12.41
N TYR A 93 6.98 -0.67 -12.70
CA TYR A 93 6.72 0.74 -12.43
C TYR A 93 5.50 1.25 -13.21
N GLU A 94 5.41 0.96 -14.51
CA GLU A 94 4.26 1.33 -15.33
C GLU A 94 2.95 0.67 -14.84
N TRP A 95 3.04 -0.57 -14.40
CA TRP A 95 1.91 -1.27 -13.79
C TRP A 95 1.47 -0.60 -12.48
N ALA A 96 2.41 -0.24 -11.61
CA ALA A 96 2.12 0.48 -10.35
C ALA A 96 1.47 1.84 -10.61
N LEU A 97 1.90 2.58 -11.64
CA LEU A 97 1.25 3.84 -12.05
C LEU A 97 -0.23 3.66 -12.41
N ARG A 98 -0.58 2.56 -13.10
CA ARG A 98 -1.98 2.25 -13.44
C ARG A 98 -2.78 1.83 -12.21
N LEU A 99 -2.19 0.98 -11.38
CA LEU A 99 -2.80 0.48 -10.16
C LEU A 99 -3.18 1.62 -9.20
N ILE A 100 -2.27 2.57 -8.98
CA ILE A 100 -2.53 3.70 -8.06
C ILE A 100 -3.60 4.64 -8.60
N LYS A 101 -3.77 4.75 -9.92
CA LYS A 101 -4.91 5.46 -10.52
C LYS A 101 -6.24 4.74 -10.29
N GLU A 102 -6.22 3.43 -10.16
CA GLU A 102 -7.41 2.63 -9.84
C GLU A 102 -7.80 2.76 -8.35
N TYR A 103 -6.80 2.91 -7.46
CA TYR A 103 -6.97 3.04 -6.01
C TYR A 103 -6.31 4.33 -5.46
N PRO A 104 -6.78 5.52 -5.89
CA PRO A 104 -6.08 6.78 -5.61
C PRO A 104 -6.10 7.20 -4.14
N ASN A 105 -7.01 6.65 -3.35
CA ASN A 105 -7.19 6.98 -1.92
C ASN A 105 -6.70 5.87 -0.98
N CYS A 106 -6.06 4.81 -1.50
CA CYS A 106 -5.50 3.75 -0.68
C CYS A 106 -4.04 4.05 -0.32
N ASN A 107 -3.82 4.93 0.66
CA ASN A 107 -2.50 5.43 0.99
C ASN A 107 -1.55 4.34 1.50
N MET A 108 -2.05 3.28 2.15
CA MET A 108 -1.26 2.10 2.52
C MET A 108 -0.68 1.41 1.28
N LEU A 109 -1.50 1.14 0.26
CA LEU A 109 -1.04 0.55 -1.00
C LEU A 109 -0.04 1.46 -1.71
N ILE A 110 -0.34 2.77 -1.77
CA ILE A 110 0.52 3.77 -2.42
C ILE A 110 1.89 3.80 -1.76
N TRP A 111 1.93 3.83 -0.42
CA TRP A 111 3.18 3.80 0.34
C TRP A 111 3.95 2.50 0.11
N GLN A 112 3.31 1.32 0.24
CA GLN A 112 3.98 0.03 0.04
C GLN A 112 4.54 -0.12 -1.38
N ALA A 113 3.79 0.30 -2.40
CA ALA A 113 4.27 0.30 -3.79
C ALA A 113 5.49 1.22 -3.96
N ALA A 114 5.46 2.42 -3.35
CA ALA A 114 6.59 3.35 -3.37
C ALA A 114 7.84 2.75 -2.69
N VAL A 115 7.67 2.09 -1.53
CA VAL A 115 8.77 1.42 -0.80
C VAL A 115 9.39 0.32 -1.66
N MET A 116 8.58 -0.52 -2.29
CA MET A 116 9.10 -1.59 -3.16
C MET A 116 9.87 -1.04 -4.35
N LEU A 117 9.34 -0.03 -5.02
CA LEU A 117 10.03 0.63 -6.14
C LEU A 117 11.32 1.30 -5.70
N ASP A 118 11.32 1.99 -4.57
CA ASP A 118 12.51 2.64 -4.02
C ASP A 118 13.61 1.64 -3.66
N ALA A 119 13.25 0.52 -3.02
CA ALA A 119 14.18 -0.54 -2.66
C ALA A 119 14.75 -1.25 -3.90
N ARG A 120 13.88 -1.68 -4.82
CA ARG A 120 14.27 -2.45 -6.01
C ARG A 120 15.15 -1.66 -6.96
N ARG A 121 14.92 -0.36 -7.17
CA ARG A 121 15.80 0.44 -8.03
C ARG A 121 17.24 0.55 -7.50
N ILE A 122 17.42 0.45 -6.18
CA ILE A 122 18.74 0.46 -5.53
C ILE A 122 19.40 -0.90 -5.67
N THR A 123 18.69 -1.99 -5.34
CA THR A 123 19.20 -3.36 -5.39
C THR A 123 19.49 -3.83 -6.80
N ASP A 124 18.60 -3.54 -7.73
CA ASP A 124 18.72 -3.97 -9.15
C ASP A 124 19.63 -3.05 -9.97
N LYS A 125 20.26 -2.06 -9.31
CA LYS A 125 21.15 -1.08 -9.92
C LYS A 125 20.57 -0.47 -11.20
N CYS A 126 19.29 -0.08 -11.12
CA CYS A 126 18.61 0.55 -12.26
C CYS A 126 19.42 1.73 -12.80
N THR A 127 19.59 1.77 -14.10
CA THR A 127 20.16 2.93 -14.75
C THR A 127 19.19 4.10 -14.66
N ASN A 128 19.70 5.31 -14.39
CA ASN A 128 18.88 6.52 -14.29
C ASN A 128 17.84 6.50 -13.14
N GLN A 129 18.29 6.16 -11.93
CA GLN A 129 17.44 6.12 -10.72
C GLN A 129 16.67 7.42 -10.47
N GLU A 130 17.23 8.58 -10.84
CA GLU A 130 16.63 9.89 -10.66
C GLU A 130 15.32 10.08 -11.45
N LYS A 131 15.13 9.35 -12.53
CA LYS A 131 13.89 9.35 -13.32
C LYS A 131 12.65 9.06 -12.46
N TYR A 132 12.80 8.19 -11.47
CA TYR A 132 11.70 7.71 -10.63
C TYR A 132 11.55 8.51 -9.33
N ASP A 133 12.55 9.27 -8.94
CA ASP A 133 12.61 10.01 -7.67
C ASP A 133 11.37 10.87 -7.44
N LYS A 134 10.98 11.63 -8.45
CA LYS A 134 9.85 12.56 -8.36
C LYS A 134 8.53 11.85 -8.02
N GLN A 135 8.28 10.72 -8.69
CA GLN A 135 7.03 9.99 -8.47
C GLN A 135 7.02 9.23 -7.16
N ILE A 136 8.12 8.56 -6.81
CA ILE A 136 8.25 7.83 -5.55
C ILE A 136 8.10 8.80 -4.37
N ASN A 137 8.78 9.95 -4.44
CA ASN A 137 8.66 10.98 -3.42
C ASN A 137 7.23 11.51 -3.30
N ALA A 138 6.56 11.78 -4.43
CA ALA A 138 5.17 12.25 -4.42
C ALA A 138 4.21 11.23 -3.77
N TRP A 139 4.46 9.93 -3.92
CA TRP A 139 3.67 8.89 -3.28
C TRP A 139 3.93 8.81 -1.77
N TYR A 140 5.17 8.96 -1.34
CA TYR A 140 5.47 9.07 0.09
C TYR A 140 4.81 10.31 0.72
N GLU A 141 4.89 11.46 0.04
CA GLU A 141 4.23 12.69 0.51
C GLU A 141 2.71 12.54 0.58
N LEU A 142 2.10 11.82 -0.37
CA LEU A 142 0.67 11.54 -0.34
C LEU A 142 0.29 10.71 0.89
N ALA A 143 1.04 9.65 1.17
CA ALA A 143 0.82 8.80 2.33
C ALA A 143 1.09 9.52 3.66
N LEU A 144 1.97 10.52 3.69
CA LEU A 144 2.26 11.33 4.86
C LEU A 144 1.05 12.14 5.35
N HIS A 145 0.09 12.42 4.48
CA HIS A 145 -1.13 13.17 4.79
C HIS A 145 -2.34 12.27 5.07
N ASP A 146 -2.14 10.97 5.31
CA ASP A 146 -3.21 10.07 5.74
C ASP A 146 -3.73 10.43 7.12
N GLU A 147 -5.00 10.10 7.41
CA GLU A 147 -5.59 10.26 8.74
C GLU A 147 -5.06 9.23 9.75
N ASN A 148 -4.52 8.11 9.27
CA ASN A 148 -3.93 7.06 10.10
C ASN A 148 -2.47 7.40 10.44
N GLU A 149 -2.19 7.62 11.73
CA GLU A 149 -0.87 7.95 12.26
C GLU A 149 0.19 6.88 11.92
N GLU A 150 -0.19 5.60 11.82
CA GLU A 150 0.73 4.53 11.45
C GLU A 150 1.24 4.70 10.00
N ILE A 151 0.34 5.04 9.07
CA ILE A 151 0.69 5.32 7.67
C ILE A 151 1.55 6.58 7.59
N GLN A 152 1.23 7.62 8.36
CA GLN A 152 2.05 8.83 8.44
C GLN A 152 3.48 8.52 8.93
N HIS A 153 3.62 7.72 9.98
CA HIS A 153 4.93 7.33 10.50
C HIS A 153 5.74 6.53 9.48
N HIS A 154 5.11 5.58 8.80
CA HIS A 154 5.75 4.82 7.73
C HIS A 154 6.21 5.70 6.57
N ALA A 155 5.38 6.66 6.16
CA ALA A 155 5.73 7.61 5.11
C ALA A 155 6.87 8.55 5.54
N ALA A 156 6.84 9.03 6.79
CA ALA A 156 7.89 9.88 7.36
C ALA A 156 9.25 9.16 7.42
N ASP A 157 9.27 7.87 7.84
CA ASP A 157 10.48 7.03 7.80
C ASP A 157 11.03 6.92 6.37
N SER A 158 10.15 6.61 5.41
CA SER A 158 10.53 6.46 4.00
C SER A 158 11.11 7.77 3.44
N LEU A 159 10.48 8.92 3.74
CA LEU A 159 10.95 10.24 3.32
C LEU A 159 12.26 10.63 3.99
N PHE A 160 12.40 10.35 5.28
CA PHE A 160 13.68 10.53 5.97
C PHE A 160 14.80 9.76 5.27
N GLY A 161 14.61 8.45 5.04
CA GLY A 161 15.60 7.61 4.36
C GLY A 161 15.90 8.06 2.93
N PHE A 162 14.86 8.47 2.19
CA PHE A 162 15.00 9.00 0.83
C PHE A 162 15.89 10.23 0.79
N TYR A 163 15.60 11.25 1.62
CA TYR A 163 16.39 12.48 1.64
C TYR A 163 17.77 12.33 2.27
N LEU A 164 17.93 11.41 3.22
CA LEU A 164 19.23 11.07 3.79
C LEU A 164 20.18 10.50 2.71
N ARG A 165 19.69 9.56 1.89
CA ARG A 165 20.45 9.01 0.75
C ARG A 165 20.81 10.08 -0.29
N LYS A 166 19.97 11.08 -0.46
CA LYS A 166 20.22 12.25 -1.34
C LYS A 166 21.11 13.31 -0.70
N LYS A 167 21.59 13.08 0.53
CA LYS A 167 22.38 14.03 1.33
C LYS A 167 21.68 15.39 1.54
N ASN A 168 20.36 15.40 1.45
CA ASN A 168 19.54 16.57 1.77
C ASN A 168 19.12 16.52 3.24
N TYR A 169 20.08 16.78 4.12
CA TYR A 169 19.94 16.64 5.56
C TYR A 169 18.84 17.53 6.15
N THR A 170 18.72 18.76 5.64
CA THR A 170 17.67 19.70 6.08
C THR A 170 16.26 19.17 5.79
N LYS A 171 16.07 18.53 4.64
CA LYS A 171 14.77 17.89 4.35
C LYS A 171 14.57 16.62 5.15
N ALA A 172 15.59 15.79 5.31
CA ALA A 172 15.50 14.57 6.12
C ALA A 172 15.07 14.92 7.56
N GLU A 173 15.69 15.92 8.16
CA GLU A 173 15.40 16.34 9.53
C GLU A 173 13.94 16.72 9.78
N LYS A 174 13.25 17.34 8.81
CA LYS A 174 11.84 17.73 8.93
C LYS A 174 10.90 16.53 9.20
N TYR A 175 11.23 15.36 8.68
CA TYR A 175 10.38 14.18 8.86
C TYR A 175 10.55 13.55 10.24
N LEU A 176 11.56 13.95 11.03
CA LEU A 176 11.70 13.54 12.42
C LEU A 176 10.62 14.13 13.34
N ASP A 177 9.96 15.22 12.91
CA ASP A 177 8.87 15.83 13.67
C ASP A 177 7.59 14.97 13.72
N TYR A 178 7.49 13.99 12.83
CA TYR A 178 6.40 13.00 12.84
C TYR A 178 6.58 11.89 13.90
N PHE A 179 7.74 11.83 14.53
CA PHE A 179 8.02 10.89 15.62
C PHE A 179 7.98 11.61 16.96
N SER A 180 7.36 10.99 17.98
CA SER A 180 7.35 11.56 19.31
C SER A 180 8.76 11.66 19.90
N GLU A 181 8.95 12.58 20.87
CA GLU A 181 10.26 12.74 21.54
C GLU A 181 10.68 11.50 22.33
N HIS A 182 9.70 10.65 22.68
CA HIS A 182 9.94 9.41 23.43
C HIS A 182 10.08 8.18 22.54
N ASP A 183 9.94 8.34 21.21
CA ASP A 183 10.13 7.24 20.28
C ASP A 183 11.62 6.89 20.13
N PRO A 184 12.06 5.67 20.47
CA PRO A 184 13.44 5.26 20.28
C PRO A 184 13.92 5.40 18.83
N MET A 185 13.00 5.26 17.86
CA MET A 185 13.32 5.41 16.44
C MET A 185 13.70 6.84 16.09
N LYS A 186 13.14 7.85 16.74
CA LYS A 186 13.55 9.25 16.54
C LYS A 186 15.02 9.45 16.89
N SER A 187 15.45 8.95 18.04
CA SER A 187 16.86 9.01 18.46
C SER A 187 17.77 8.25 17.49
N TYR A 188 17.34 7.10 16.99
CA TYR A 188 18.08 6.33 16.00
C TYR A 188 18.26 7.13 14.68
N TYR A 189 17.20 7.75 14.16
CA TYR A 189 17.27 8.56 12.95
C TYR A 189 18.12 9.82 13.13
N GLN A 190 18.02 10.48 14.30
CA GLN A 190 18.91 11.59 14.65
C GLN A 190 20.38 11.14 14.63
N GLY A 191 20.68 9.98 15.20
CA GLY A 191 22.03 9.40 15.16
C GLY A 191 22.51 9.14 13.73
N ARG A 192 21.66 8.57 12.87
CA ARG A 192 21.97 8.37 11.44
C ARG A 192 22.24 9.68 10.70
N LEU A 193 21.42 10.70 10.95
CA LEU A 193 21.60 12.03 10.35
C LEU A 193 22.93 12.65 10.75
N LEU A 194 23.28 12.61 12.05
CA LEU A 194 24.54 13.11 12.58
C LEU A 194 25.74 12.34 12.01
N GLN A 195 25.63 11.02 11.89
CA GLN A 195 26.65 10.17 11.29
C GLN A 195 26.94 10.57 9.83
N GLU A 196 25.90 10.79 9.02
CA GLU A 196 26.04 11.21 7.62
C GLU A 196 26.62 12.63 7.49
N GLN A 197 26.41 13.47 8.52
CA GLN A 197 27.02 14.81 8.62
C GLN A 197 28.48 14.77 9.14
N GLY A 198 29.01 13.59 9.47
CA GLY A 198 30.35 13.42 10.04
C GLY A 198 30.48 13.77 11.53
N LYS A 199 29.38 14.01 12.22
CA LYS A 199 29.31 14.32 13.67
C LYS A 199 29.27 13.03 14.49
N ILE A 200 30.35 12.25 14.40
CA ILE A 200 30.39 10.86 14.90
C ILE A 200 30.15 10.78 16.41
N LYS A 201 30.74 11.70 17.20
CA LYS A 201 30.57 11.69 18.67
C LYS A 201 29.10 11.90 19.06
N GLU A 202 28.45 12.89 18.47
CA GLU A 202 27.06 13.20 18.72
C GLU A 202 26.14 12.04 18.25
N ALA A 203 26.50 11.36 17.15
CA ALA A 203 25.78 10.18 16.68
C ALA A 203 25.85 9.02 17.69
N TYR A 204 27.01 8.77 18.30
CA TYR A 204 27.17 7.77 19.36
C TYR A 204 26.26 8.06 20.56
N GLU A 205 26.20 9.30 21.04
CA GLU A 205 25.32 9.70 22.14
C GLU A 205 23.84 9.37 21.84
N LYS A 206 23.41 9.56 20.59
CA LYS A 206 22.05 9.19 20.17
C LYS A 206 21.83 7.67 20.15
N TYR A 207 22.79 6.91 19.67
CA TYR A 207 22.70 5.45 19.64
C TYR A 207 22.75 4.84 21.05
N GLU A 208 23.54 5.42 21.95
CA GLU A 208 23.57 5.00 23.36
C GLU A 208 22.22 5.19 24.05
N ASN A 209 21.50 6.29 23.76
CA ASN A 209 20.15 6.52 24.26
C ASN A 209 19.16 5.43 23.79
N VAL A 210 19.25 5.01 22.52
CA VAL A 210 18.43 3.92 21.98
C VAL A 210 18.69 2.60 22.71
N ILE A 211 19.98 2.26 22.88
CA ILE A 211 20.42 1.03 23.58
C ILE A 211 19.93 1.06 25.04
N PHE A 212 20.12 2.17 25.74
CA PHE A 212 19.73 2.31 27.14
C PHE A 212 18.20 2.20 27.32
N SER A 213 17.43 2.85 26.47
CA SER A 213 15.96 2.75 26.48
C SER A 213 15.50 1.32 26.23
N GLY A 214 16.05 0.65 25.21
CA GLY A 214 15.73 -0.74 24.88
C GLY A 214 16.09 -1.71 26.01
N PHE A 215 17.26 -1.54 26.62
CA PHE A 215 17.71 -2.35 27.76
C PHE A 215 16.79 -2.16 28.98
N SER A 216 16.42 -0.93 29.28
CA SER A 216 15.50 -0.61 30.39
C SER A 216 14.13 -1.25 30.20
N THR A 217 13.58 -1.16 29.00
CA THR A 217 12.29 -1.79 28.63
C THR A 217 12.38 -3.31 28.76
N LEU A 218 13.45 -3.94 28.25
CA LEU A 218 13.66 -5.38 28.34
C LEU A 218 13.74 -5.85 29.81
N ASN A 219 14.48 -5.15 30.66
CA ASN A 219 14.58 -5.47 32.10
C ASN A 219 13.22 -5.36 32.79
N PHE A 220 12.44 -4.31 32.47
CA PHE A 220 11.10 -4.16 33.03
C PHE A 220 10.17 -5.30 32.65
N VAL A 221 10.17 -5.70 31.36
CA VAL A 221 9.37 -6.84 30.88
C VAL A 221 9.78 -8.14 31.54
N LEU A 222 11.09 -8.43 31.61
CA LEU A 222 11.60 -9.64 32.26
C LEU A 222 11.23 -9.72 33.74
N SER A 223 11.34 -8.59 34.48
CA SER A 223 10.93 -8.52 35.88
C SER A 223 9.44 -8.77 36.06
N THR A 224 8.61 -8.22 35.16
CA THR A 224 7.16 -8.44 35.17
C THR A 224 6.82 -9.91 34.90
N MET A 225 7.47 -10.52 33.89
CA MET A 225 7.28 -11.94 33.56
C MET A 225 7.70 -12.86 34.70
N ALA A 226 8.84 -12.57 35.36
CA ALA A 226 9.28 -13.32 36.52
C ALA A 226 8.27 -13.23 37.69
N GLY A 227 7.71 -12.04 37.93
CA GLY A 227 6.67 -11.85 38.91
C GLY A 227 5.36 -12.62 38.61
N LEU A 228 4.99 -12.73 37.35
CA LEU A 228 3.84 -13.55 36.92
C LEU A 228 4.12 -15.05 37.13
N ALA A 229 5.29 -15.53 36.71
CA ALA A 229 5.68 -16.92 36.87
C ALA A 229 5.72 -17.37 38.34
N LEU A 230 6.16 -16.49 39.25
CA LEU A 230 6.13 -16.77 40.68
C LEU A 230 4.70 -16.90 41.22
N ARG A 231 3.77 -16.06 40.75
CA ARG A 231 2.34 -16.13 41.16
C ARG A 231 1.64 -17.40 40.64
N GLU A 232 2.00 -17.88 39.44
CA GLU A 232 1.44 -19.11 38.89
C GLU A 232 1.92 -20.37 39.64
N ASN A 233 3.09 -20.33 40.26
CA ASN A 233 3.64 -21.44 41.03
C ASN A 233 3.18 -21.43 42.53
N ASP A 234 2.52 -20.37 42.98
CA ASP A 234 1.95 -20.25 44.32
C ASP A 234 0.49 -20.70 44.40
N ILE A 235 -0.07 -21.24 43.29
CA ILE A 235 -1.41 -21.87 43.21
C ILE A 235 -1.26 -23.38 43.20
#